data_7f9fc1f2fb4ca5bbfe21067a87031761
#
_entry.id   7f9fc1f2fb4ca5bbfe21067a87031761
#
_cell.length_a   1.000
_cell.length_b   1.000
_cell.length_c   1.000
_cell.angle_alpha   90.00
_cell.angle_beta   90.00
_cell.angle_gamma   90.00
#
_symmetry.space_group_name_H-M   'P 1'
#
loop_
_entity.id
_entity.type
_entity.pdbx_description
1 polymer ?
#
loop_
_entity_poly.entity_id
_entity_poly.type
_entity_poly.pdbx_seq_one_letter_code
_entity_poly.pdbx_strand_id
1 'polypeptide(L)'
;MYFAYGEAEASYLRQKDKRLCQVIDRIGHIDRPVDTDLFSSVVHHIIGQQISTKAQATIWQRMQDALGTVNAETILTAGVPKLQGLGMTFRKAEYITDFAEKVHTGAFDLHAVEHMSDEDAIRELSSLKGIGVWTAEMILLFCMQRPDIFSFDDLAIQRGLRMVYHHRSIDRRLFEKYRRRFHPYCSVASLYLWAVAGGAIPEMKDYKPSNKNRGSF
;
A
#
# COMPACT_ATOMS: atom_id res chain seq x y z
N MET A 1 2.62 7.79 -13.80
CA MET A 1 3.66 8.42 -12.95
C MET A 1 4.31 7.35 -12.10
N TYR A 2 5.56 7.56 -11.61
CA TYR A 2 6.25 6.65 -10.72
C TYR A 2 6.52 7.33 -9.39
N PHE A 3 6.69 6.54 -8.32
CA PHE A 3 7.06 7.04 -6.98
C PHE A 3 8.35 7.86 -7.07
N ALA A 4 8.28 9.10 -6.60
CA ALA A 4 9.38 10.05 -6.74
C ALA A 4 10.45 9.81 -5.67
N TYR A 5 11.59 9.24 -6.06
CA TYR A 5 12.82 9.17 -5.26
C TYR A 5 14.03 9.10 -6.19
N GLY A 6 15.21 9.38 -5.67
CA GLY A 6 16.43 9.38 -6.45
C GLY A 6 17.66 8.92 -5.67
N GLU A 7 18.82 9.38 -6.12
CA GLU A 7 20.09 9.00 -5.52
C GLU A 7 20.26 9.56 -4.09
N ALA A 8 19.61 10.65 -3.74
CA ALA A 8 19.68 11.23 -2.39
C ALA A 8 19.13 10.26 -1.33
N GLU A 9 17.92 9.73 -1.56
CA GLU A 9 17.25 8.76 -0.68
C GLU A 9 18.00 7.43 -0.66
N ALA A 10 18.39 6.95 -1.84
CA ALA A 10 19.14 5.69 -1.98
C ALA A 10 20.50 5.75 -1.28
N SER A 11 21.25 6.82 -1.47
CA SER A 11 22.55 7.03 -0.80
C SER A 11 22.42 7.14 0.71
N TYR A 12 21.38 7.84 1.20
CA TYR A 12 21.09 7.89 2.63
C TYR A 12 20.89 6.50 3.23
N LEU A 13 20.03 5.68 2.59
CA LEU A 13 19.74 4.31 3.05
C LEU A 13 20.99 3.41 2.99
N ARG A 14 21.83 3.54 1.94
CA ARG A 14 23.11 2.82 1.84
C ARG A 14 24.04 3.14 2.99
N GLN A 15 24.14 4.40 3.37
CA GLN A 15 25.00 4.84 4.51
C GLN A 15 24.46 4.34 5.85
N LYS A 16 23.14 4.28 6.02
CA LYS A 16 22.51 3.86 7.28
C LYS A 16 22.54 2.36 7.51
N ASP A 17 22.54 1.55 6.45
CA ASP A 17 22.43 0.10 6.60
C ASP A 17 23.20 -0.66 5.51
N LYS A 18 24.27 -1.36 5.93
CA LYS A 18 25.14 -2.12 5.02
C LYS A 18 24.42 -3.26 4.28
N ARG A 19 23.40 -3.90 4.89
CA ARG A 19 22.67 -4.99 4.24
C ARG A 19 21.67 -4.45 3.24
N LEU A 20 20.98 -3.37 3.59
CA LEU A 20 20.09 -2.69 2.64
C LEU A 20 20.90 -2.06 1.48
N CYS A 21 22.12 -1.55 1.74
CA CYS A 21 23.05 -1.10 0.70
C CYS A 21 23.27 -2.20 -0.36
N GLN A 22 23.61 -3.42 0.07
CA GLN A 22 23.79 -4.55 -0.86
C GLN A 22 22.54 -4.87 -1.68
N VAL A 23 21.36 -4.72 -1.08
CA VAL A 23 20.08 -4.90 -1.78
C VAL A 23 19.86 -3.81 -2.83
N ILE A 24 20.07 -2.55 -2.44
CA ILE A 24 19.93 -1.38 -3.34
C ILE A 24 20.88 -1.51 -4.53
N ASP A 25 22.16 -1.86 -4.29
CA ASP A 25 23.17 -1.96 -5.32
C ASP A 25 22.89 -3.11 -6.31
N ARG A 26 22.27 -4.18 -5.84
CA ARG A 26 21.93 -5.33 -6.68
C ARG A 26 20.67 -5.15 -7.50
N ILE A 27 19.67 -4.45 -6.96
CA ILE A 27 18.37 -4.25 -7.62
C ILE A 27 18.42 -3.01 -8.52
N GLY A 28 19.17 -1.97 -8.12
CA GLY A 28 19.16 -0.68 -8.79
C GLY A 28 17.89 0.13 -8.48
N HIS A 29 17.56 1.07 -9.37
CA HIS A 29 16.36 1.89 -9.23
C HIS A 29 15.09 1.06 -9.46
N ILE A 30 14.05 1.32 -8.67
CA ILE A 30 12.75 0.65 -8.78
C ILE A 30 11.71 1.65 -9.27
N ASP A 31 11.24 1.48 -10.50
CA ASP A 31 10.11 2.23 -11.06
C ASP A 31 8.80 1.68 -10.52
N ARG A 32 8.25 2.31 -9.47
CA ARG A 32 6.97 1.90 -8.87
C ARG A 32 5.84 2.81 -9.35
N PRO A 33 4.87 2.30 -10.16
CA PRO A 33 3.71 3.09 -10.56
C PRO A 33 2.91 3.60 -9.36
N VAL A 34 2.43 4.85 -9.46
CA VAL A 34 1.60 5.52 -8.46
C VAL A 34 0.33 6.07 -9.09
N ASP A 35 -0.73 6.17 -8.29
CA ASP A 35 -1.98 6.84 -8.62
C ASP A 35 -2.02 8.17 -7.85
N THR A 36 -2.10 9.28 -8.55
CA THR A 36 -2.02 10.62 -7.94
C THR A 36 -3.37 11.27 -7.63
N ASP A 37 -4.46 10.61 -7.96
CA ASP A 37 -5.81 11.05 -7.60
C ASP A 37 -6.29 10.30 -6.34
N LEU A 38 -6.46 11.03 -5.23
CA LEU A 38 -6.79 10.44 -3.94
C LEU A 38 -8.17 9.76 -3.95
N PHE A 39 -9.16 10.35 -4.66
CA PHE A 39 -10.48 9.75 -4.75
C PHE A 39 -10.43 8.41 -5.48
N SER A 40 -9.84 8.38 -6.68
CA SER A 40 -9.65 7.16 -7.47
C SER A 40 -8.85 6.11 -6.71
N SER A 41 -7.80 6.53 -6.00
CA SER A 41 -6.94 5.63 -5.22
C SER A 41 -7.72 4.91 -4.11
N VAL A 42 -8.55 5.62 -3.35
CA VAL A 42 -9.42 4.99 -2.33
C VAL A 42 -10.36 3.97 -2.98
N VAL A 43 -11.04 4.34 -4.06
CA VAL A 43 -11.94 3.43 -4.78
C VAL A 43 -11.18 2.21 -5.31
N HIS A 44 -10.03 2.41 -5.92
CA HIS A 44 -9.19 1.34 -6.47
C HIS A 44 -8.72 0.36 -5.38
N HIS A 45 -8.35 0.87 -4.20
CA HIS A 45 -7.97 0.03 -3.06
C HIS A 45 -9.16 -0.79 -2.52
N ILE A 46 -10.38 -0.21 -2.43
CA ILE A 46 -11.58 -0.97 -2.04
C ILE A 46 -11.87 -2.09 -3.04
N ILE A 47 -11.79 -1.80 -4.36
CA ILE A 47 -11.97 -2.81 -5.41
C ILE A 47 -10.96 -3.96 -5.24
N GLY A 48 -9.70 -3.65 -4.99
CA GLY A 48 -8.60 -4.61 -4.95
C GLY A 48 -8.60 -5.58 -3.76
N GLN A 49 -9.39 -5.31 -2.72
CA GLN A 49 -9.40 -6.15 -1.52
C GLN A 49 -9.78 -7.61 -1.81
N GLN A 50 -8.96 -8.55 -1.33
CA GLN A 50 -9.22 -10.00 -1.40
C GLN A 50 -9.43 -10.56 -2.83
N ILE A 51 -8.91 -9.90 -3.84
CA ILE A 51 -8.91 -10.38 -5.24
C ILE A 51 -7.52 -10.27 -5.86
N SER A 52 -7.30 -10.95 -6.98
CA SER A 52 -6.03 -10.84 -7.72
C SER A 52 -5.89 -9.47 -8.41
N THR A 53 -4.65 -9.03 -8.62
CA THR A 53 -4.34 -7.81 -9.37
C THR A 53 -4.99 -7.79 -10.75
N LYS A 54 -5.04 -8.95 -11.44
CA LYS A 54 -5.71 -9.07 -12.74
C LYS A 54 -7.21 -8.82 -12.65
N ALA A 55 -7.88 -9.37 -11.63
CA ALA A 55 -9.31 -9.14 -11.42
C ALA A 55 -9.60 -7.68 -11.04
N GLN A 56 -8.77 -7.07 -10.20
CA GLN A 56 -8.86 -5.65 -9.87
C GLN A 56 -8.74 -4.77 -11.12
N ALA A 57 -7.73 -4.99 -11.95
CA ALA A 57 -7.54 -4.25 -13.19
C ALA A 57 -8.73 -4.37 -14.14
N THR A 58 -9.32 -5.57 -14.23
CA THR A 58 -10.53 -5.80 -15.05
C THR A 58 -11.74 -5.02 -14.54
N ILE A 59 -11.98 -5.01 -13.21
CA ILE A 59 -13.11 -4.28 -12.62
C ILE A 59 -12.88 -2.76 -12.76
N TRP A 60 -11.66 -2.31 -12.54
CA TRP A 60 -11.29 -0.90 -12.70
C TRP A 60 -11.51 -0.41 -14.13
N GLN A 61 -11.07 -1.16 -15.12
CA GLN A 61 -11.31 -0.83 -16.53
C GLN A 61 -12.80 -0.74 -16.86
N ARG A 62 -13.61 -1.71 -16.42
CA ARG A 62 -15.06 -1.67 -16.59
C ARG A 62 -15.70 -0.45 -15.95
N MET A 63 -15.18 -0.02 -14.78
CA MET A 63 -15.67 1.18 -14.10
C MET A 63 -15.36 2.43 -14.92
N GLN A 64 -14.14 2.56 -15.44
CA GLN A 64 -13.75 3.67 -16.33
C GLN A 64 -14.59 3.68 -17.62
N ASP A 65 -14.80 2.52 -18.25
CA ASP A 65 -15.62 2.40 -19.47
C ASP A 65 -17.09 2.78 -19.22
N ALA A 66 -17.63 2.44 -18.04
CA ALA A 66 -19.03 2.67 -17.70
C ALA A 66 -19.34 4.08 -17.18
N LEU A 67 -18.37 4.72 -16.52
CA LEU A 67 -18.56 6.02 -15.85
C LEU A 67 -17.79 7.15 -16.54
N GLY A 68 -16.81 6.87 -17.39
CA GLY A 68 -15.85 7.85 -17.90
C GLY A 68 -14.91 8.29 -16.79
N THR A 69 -15.18 9.43 -16.18
CA THR A 69 -14.45 9.90 -15.01
C THR A 69 -14.95 9.22 -13.75
N VAL A 70 -14.06 8.68 -12.93
CA VAL A 70 -14.41 8.10 -11.63
C VAL A 70 -14.29 9.18 -10.56
N ASN A 71 -15.43 9.74 -10.16
CA ASN A 71 -15.53 10.76 -9.12
C ASN A 71 -16.81 10.56 -8.28
N ALA A 72 -17.02 11.37 -7.26
CA ALA A 72 -18.17 11.25 -6.36
C ALA A 72 -19.51 11.32 -7.12
N GLU A 73 -19.66 12.28 -8.02
CA GLU A 73 -20.90 12.49 -8.79
C GLU A 73 -21.25 11.30 -9.68
N THR A 74 -20.26 10.79 -10.46
CA THR A 74 -20.49 9.66 -11.38
C THR A 74 -20.78 8.35 -10.63
N ILE A 75 -20.16 8.15 -9.47
CA ILE A 75 -20.43 6.99 -8.59
C ILE A 75 -21.84 7.08 -8.01
N LEU A 76 -22.26 8.23 -7.47
CA LEU A 76 -23.58 8.42 -6.91
C LEU A 76 -24.68 8.27 -7.98
N THR A 77 -24.45 8.80 -9.17
CA THR A 77 -25.36 8.65 -10.33
C THR A 77 -25.51 7.19 -10.74
N ALA A 78 -24.44 6.41 -10.72
CA ALA A 78 -24.45 5.00 -11.08
C ALA A 78 -25.24 4.15 -10.07
N GLY A 79 -25.04 4.42 -8.79
CA GLY A 79 -25.65 3.69 -7.69
C GLY A 79 -25.12 2.27 -7.49
N VAL A 80 -25.42 1.69 -6.33
CA VAL A 80 -24.90 0.37 -5.89
C VAL A 80 -25.16 -0.76 -6.89
N PRO A 81 -26.38 -0.91 -7.51
CA PRO A 81 -26.63 -2.02 -8.43
C PRO A 81 -25.74 -1.99 -9.66
N LYS A 82 -25.51 -0.81 -10.26
CA LYS A 82 -24.66 -0.67 -11.44
C LYS A 82 -23.19 -0.95 -11.08
N LEU A 83 -22.71 -0.43 -9.96
CA LEU A 83 -21.35 -0.70 -9.48
C LEU A 83 -21.12 -2.18 -9.23
N GLN A 84 -22.05 -2.87 -8.58
CA GLN A 84 -22.00 -4.31 -8.37
C GLN A 84 -21.94 -5.09 -9.70
N GLY A 85 -22.73 -4.67 -10.69
CA GLY A 85 -22.75 -5.26 -12.04
C GLY A 85 -21.41 -5.18 -12.79
N LEU A 86 -20.47 -4.31 -12.36
CA LEU A 86 -19.12 -4.24 -12.91
C LEU A 86 -18.22 -5.40 -12.45
N GLY A 87 -18.66 -6.20 -11.46
CA GLY A 87 -17.97 -7.41 -11.01
C GLY A 87 -17.42 -7.35 -9.60
N MET A 88 -17.81 -6.36 -8.81
CA MET A 88 -17.47 -6.28 -7.38
C MET A 88 -18.61 -6.84 -6.51
N THR A 89 -18.34 -7.08 -5.22
CA THR A 89 -19.38 -7.47 -4.27
C THR A 89 -20.28 -6.28 -3.92
N PHE A 90 -21.54 -6.53 -3.51
CA PHE A 90 -22.44 -5.49 -2.99
C PHE A 90 -21.78 -4.68 -1.88
N ARG A 91 -21.11 -5.34 -0.95
CA ARG A 91 -20.40 -4.68 0.15
C ARG A 91 -19.36 -3.67 -0.32
N LYS A 92 -18.59 -3.99 -1.36
CA LYS A 92 -17.62 -3.04 -1.94
C LYS A 92 -18.32 -1.87 -2.63
N ALA A 93 -19.39 -2.16 -3.39
CA ALA A 93 -20.19 -1.12 -4.04
C ALA A 93 -20.81 -0.16 -3.00
N GLU A 94 -21.33 -0.68 -1.89
CA GLU A 94 -21.83 0.12 -0.76
C GLU A 94 -20.73 0.99 -0.10
N TYR A 95 -19.53 0.44 0.10
CA TYR A 95 -18.41 1.20 0.67
C TYR A 95 -17.97 2.34 -0.26
N ILE A 96 -17.91 2.07 -1.56
CA ILE A 96 -17.55 3.08 -2.56
C ILE A 96 -18.62 4.17 -2.64
N THR A 97 -19.91 3.82 -2.57
CA THR A 97 -21.02 4.79 -2.56
C THR A 97 -21.03 5.63 -1.29
N ASP A 98 -20.83 5.02 -0.10
CA ASP A 98 -20.71 5.75 1.18
C ASP A 98 -19.55 6.74 1.16
N PHE A 99 -18.41 6.34 0.61
CA PHE A 99 -17.26 7.24 0.45
C PHE A 99 -17.59 8.39 -0.50
N ALA A 100 -18.18 8.10 -1.66
CA ALA A 100 -18.57 9.12 -2.64
C ALA A 100 -19.57 10.12 -2.03
N GLU A 101 -20.55 9.66 -1.23
CA GLU A 101 -21.51 10.51 -0.54
C GLU A 101 -20.82 11.45 0.48
N LYS A 102 -19.88 10.92 1.26
CA LYS A 102 -19.12 11.72 2.23
C LYS A 102 -18.28 12.81 1.53
N VAL A 103 -17.64 12.49 0.42
CA VAL A 103 -16.88 13.48 -0.36
C VAL A 103 -17.82 14.51 -1.00
N HIS A 104 -18.94 14.06 -1.57
CA HIS A 104 -19.91 14.96 -2.24
C HIS A 104 -20.57 15.94 -1.25
N THR A 105 -20.86 15.50 -0.03
CA THR A 105 -21.46 16.34 1.02
C THR A 105 -20.44 17.18 1.81
N GLY A 106 -19.13 17.00 1.55
CA GLY A 106 -18.08 17.66 2.32
C GLY A 106 -17.85 17.06 3.72
N ALA A 107 -18.49 15.93 4.04
CA ALA A 107 -18.25 15.21 5.29
C ALA A 107 -16.88 14.50 5.34
N PHE A 108 -16.24 14.35 4.19
CA PHE A 108 -14.86 13.89 4.05
C PHE A 108 -14.12 14.80 3.09
N ASP A 109 -13.14 15.55 3.59
CA ASP A 109 -12.39 16.54 2.81
C ASP A 109 -11.07 15.95 2.32
N LEU A 110 -11.01 15.59 1.03
CA LEU A 110 -9.82 15.03 0.38
C LEU A 110 -8.63 15.99 0.44
N HIS A 111 -8.86 17.29 0.22
CA HIS A 111 -7.81 18.28 0.26
C HIS A 111 -7.22 18.44 1.67
N ALA A 112 -8.06 18.38 2.70
CA ALA A 112 -7.59 18.39 4.07
C ALA A 112 -6.70 17.18 4.37
N VAL A 113 -7.09 15.96 3.93
CA VAL A 113 -6.30 14.72 4.10
C VAL A 113 -4.92 14.85 3.46
N GLU A 114 -4.82 15.45 2.27
CA GLU A 114 -3.53 15.66 1.59
C GLU A 114 -2.55 16.52 2.39
N HIS A 115 -3.04 17.38 3.28
CA HIS A 115 -2.25 18.31 4.07
C HIS A 115 -2.06 17.89 5.54
N MET A 116 -2.67 16.78 5.96
CA MET A 116 -2.51 16.22 7.31
C MET A 116 -1.12 15.61 7.53
N SER A 117 -0.74 15.46 8.80
CA SER A 117 0.36 14.57 9.18
C SER A 117 0.07 13.12 8.75
N ASP A 118 1.10 12.28 8.60
CA ASP A 118 0.90 10.88 8.21
C ASP A 118 -0.02 10.14 9.21
N GLU A 119 0.13 10.41 10.49
CA GLU A 119 -0.69 9.80 11.56
C GLU A 119 -2.15 10.23 11.50
N ASP A 120 -2.41 11.52 11.25
CA ASP A 120 -3.76 12.05 11.13
C ASP A 120 -4.43 11.58 9.82
N ALA A 121 -3.70 11.56 8.72
CA ALA A 121 -4.20 11.06 7.43
C ALA A 121 -4.54 9.56 7.50
N ILE A 122 -3.72 8.74 8.15
CA ILE A 122 -4.01 7.32 8.39
C ILE A 122 -5.29 7.17 9.21
N ARG A 123 -5.45 7.98 10.28
CA ARG A 123 -6.65 7.94 11.14
C ARG A 123 -7.89 8.33 10.35
N GLU A 124 -7.81 9.41 9.58
CA GLU A 124 -8.93 9.93 8.80
C GLU A 124 -9.34 8.94 7.71
N LEU A 125 -8.40 8.44 6.90
CA LEU A 125 -8.67 7.42 5.90
C LEU A 125 -9.23 6.12 6.51
N SER A 126 -8.74 5.72 7.68
CA SER A 126 -9.22 4.51 8.38
C SER A 126 -10.62 4.67 8.98
N SER A 127 -11.18 5.88 9.03
CA SER A 127 -12.58 6.12 9.40
C SER A 127 -13.57 5.71 8.30
N LEU A 128 -13.08 5.54 7.07
CA LEU A 128 -13.89 5.11 5.92
C LEU A 128 -14.21 3.63 6.00
N LYS A 129 -15.45 3.26 5.65
CA LYS A 129 -15.87 1.86 5.59
C LYS A 129 -14.99 1.07 4.62
N GLY A 130 -14.42 0.00 5.11
CA GLY A 130 -13.56 -0.88 4.31
C GLY A 130 -12.10 -0.46 4.21
N ILE A 131 -11.70 0.67 4.76
CA ILE A 131 -10.30 1.10 4.82
C ILE A 131 -9.74 0.83 6.22
N GLY A 132 -8.79 -0.11 6.30
CA GLY A 132 -8.02 -0.34 7.53
C GLY A 132 -6.68 0.41 7.50
N VAL A 133 -5.97 0.39 8.63
CA VAL A 133 -4.66 1.07 8.79
C VAL A 133 -3.69 0.70 7.66
N TRP A 134 -3.53 -0.58 7.36
CA TRP A 134 -2.65 -1.03 6.27
C TRP A 134 -3.06 -0.42 4.91
N THR A 135 -4.36 -0.37 4.59
CA THR A 135 -4.84 0.22 3.34
C THR A 135 -4.59 1.73 3.30
N ALA A 136 -4.81 2.43 4.43
CA ALA A 136 -4.49 3.85 4.55
C ALA A 136 -2.99 4.12 4.33
N GLU A 137 -2.10 3.33 4.95
CA GLU A 137 -0.65 3.42 4.75
C GLU A 137 -0.28 3.21 3.27
N MET A 138 -0.92 2.26 2.57
CA MET A 138 -0.68 2.04 1.13
C MET A 138 -1.17 3.22 0.28
N ILE A 139 -2.28 3.87 0.64
CA ILE A 139 -2.74 5.09 -0.02
C ILE A 139 -1.74 6.24 0.19
N LEU A 140 -1.26 6.45 1.42
CA LEU A 140 -0.23 7.45 1.70
C LEU A 140 1.03 7.21 0.87
N LEU A 141 1.45 5.96 0.73
CA LEU A 141 2.66 5.62 0.00
C LEU A 141 2.45 5.73 -1.52
N PHE A 142 1.41 5.09 -2.08
CA PHE A 142 1.25 4.93 -3.52
C PHE A 142 0.39 6.00 -4.20
N CYS A 143 -0.32 6.84 -3.43
CA CYS A 143 -1.05 7.98 -3.96
C CYS A 143 -0.41 9.30 -3.54
N MET A 144 -0.28 9.51 -2.25
CA MET A 144 0.26 10.76 -1.70
C MET A 144 1.79 10.82 -1.74
N GLN A 145 2.46 9.73 -2.10
CA GLN A 145 3.92 9.58 -2.19
C GLN A 145 4.66 10.03 -0.92
N ARG A 146 4.08 9.75 0.24
CA ARG A 146 4.69 10.08 1.52
C ARG A 146 6.02 9.32 1.70
N PRO A 147 7.11 10.00 2.07
CA PRO A 147 8.46 9.40 2.03
C PRO A 147 8.74 8.43 3.18
N ASP A 148 7.97 8.50 4.27
CA ASP A 148 8.33 7.83 5.53
C ASP A 148 7.28 6.81 6.02
N ILE A 149 6.59 6.15 5.10
CA ILE A 149 5.61 5.10 5.44
C ILE A 149 6.31 3.75 5.59
N PHE A 150 6.08 3.10 6.75
CA PHE A 150 6.60 1.77 7.06
C PHE A 150 5.55 0.93 7.78
N SER A 151 4.87 0.04 7.06
CA SER A 151 3.72 -0.69 7.56
C SER A 151 4.13 -1.97 8.30
N PHE A 152 3.78 -2.06 9.59
CA PHE A 152 4.02 -3.27 10.38
C PHE A 152 3.16 -4.45 9.94
N ASP A 153 1.92 -4.18 9.54
CA ASP A 153 0.96 -5.22 9.15
C ASP A 153 1.19 -5.73 7.72
N ASP A 154 2.15 -5.15 6.99
CA ASP A 154 2.55 -5.63 5.68
C ASP A 154 3.43 -6.89 5.78
N LEU A 155 2.84 -8.03 5.42
CA LEU A 155 3.52 -9.33 5.48
C LEU A 155 4.72 -9.43 4.54
N ALA A 156 4.71 -8.69 3.43
CA ALA A 156 5.82 -8.72 2.48
C ALA A 156 6.99 -7.86 2.98
N ILE A 157 6.75 -6.72 3.63
CA ILE A 157 7.79 -5.94 4.34
C ILE A 157 8.41 -6.81 5.44
N GLN A 158 7.59 -7.47 6.28
CA GLN A 158 8.10 -8.37 7.32
C GLN A 158 8.93 -9.51 6.72
N ARG A 159 8.47 -10.09 5.59
CA ARG A 159 9.21 -11.13 4.86
C ARG A 159 10.54 -10.59 4.33
N GLY A 160 10.54 -9.42 3.69
CA GLY A 160 11.77 -8.77 3.22
C GLY A 160 12.77 -8.53 4.35
N LEU A 161 12.31 -8.03 5.50
CA LEU A 161 13.15 -7.87 6.69
C LEU A 161 13.76 -9.20 7.16
N ARG A 162 12.96 -10.30 7.20
CA ARG A 162 13.51 -11.62 7.57
C ARG A 162 14.57 -12.08 6.57
N MET A 163 14.33 -11.90 5.28
CA MET A 163 15.26 -12.32 4.22
C MET A 163 16.56 -11.54 4.26
N VAL A 164 16.51 -10.20 4.35
CA VAL A 164 17.68 -9.33 4.35
C VAL A 164 18.50 -9.47 5.64
N TYR A 165 17.82 -9.58 6.80
CA TYR A 165 18.49 -9.55 8.11
C TYR A 165 18.60 -10.91 8.80
N HIS A 166 18.12 -11.98 8.16
CA HIS A 166 18.17 -13.36 8.65
C HIS A 166 17.41 -13.54 9.98
N HIS A 167 16.25 -12.88 10.11
CA HIS A 167 15.39 -13.04 11.27
C HIS A 167 14.36 -14.17 11.08
N ARG A 168 14.05 -14.89 12.15
CA ARG A 168 12.97 -15.90 12.14
C ARG A 168 11.57 -15.27 12.26
N SER A 169 11.49 -14.14 12.98
CA SER A 169 10.26 -13.38 13.17
C SER A 169 10.60 -11.89 13.30
N ILE A 170 9.62 -11.06 13.00
CA ILE A 170 9.70 -9.60 13.19
C ILE A 170 8.62 -9.23 14.19
N ASP A 171 9.00 -8.92 15.42
CA ASP A 171 8.10 -8.32 16.40
C ASP A 171 8.06 -6.79 16.27
N ARG A 172 7.13 -6.15 16.96
CA ARG A 172 6.96 -4.68 16.90
C ARG A 172 8.24 -3.94 17.32
N ARG A 173 8.94 -4.40 18.35
CA ARG A 173 10.17 -3.77 18.83
C ARG A 173 11.28 -3.80 17.80
N LEU A 174 11.46 -4.94 17.14
CA LEU A 174 12.46 -5.10 16.09
C LEU A 174 12.07 -4.28 14.84
N PHE A 175 10.80 -4.28 14.48
CA PHE A 175 10.29 -3.47 13.38
C PHE A 175 10.56 -1.98 13.60
N GLU A 176 10.25 -1.43 14.78
CA GLU A 176 10.50 -0.03 15.13
C GLU A 176 12.00 0.32 15.14
N LYS A 177 12.88 -0.65 15.40
CA LYS A 177 14.32 -0.44 15.24
C LYS A 177 14.70 -0.18 13.78
N TYR A 178 14.09 -0.93 12.83
CA TYR A 178 14.30 -0.71 11.40
C TYR A 178 13.63 0.57 10.92
N ARG A 179 12.40 0.87 11.38
CA ARG A 179 11.72 2.11 11.07
C ARG A 179 12.60 3.32 11.41
N ARG A 180 13.13 3.39 12.62
CA ARG A 180 14.05 4.48 13.04
C ARG A 180 15.34 4.53 12.22
N ARG A 181 15.82 3.39 11.74
CA ARG A 181 17.03 3.33 10.91
C ARG A 181 16.82 3.88 9.52
N PHE A 182 15.66 3.61 8.93
CA PHE A 182 15.33 4.00 7.56
C PHE A 182 14.71 5.39 7.47
N HIS A 183 14.20 5.92 8.60
CA HIS A 183 13.68 7.29 8.67
C HIS A 183 14.71 8.29 8.14
N PRO A 184 14.31 9.27 7.28
CA PRO A 184 12.96 9.61 6.86
C PRO A 184 12.54 8.98 5.51
N TYR A 185 13.17 7.91 5.07
CA TYR A 185 12.94 7.29 3.75
C TYR A 185 12.41 5.85 3.85
N CYS A 186 11.54 5.60 4.82
CA CYS A 186 10.96 4.28 5.04
C CYS A 186 10.17 3.75 3.83
N SER A 187 9.51 4.65 3.06
CA SER A 187 8.80 4.27 1.84
C SER A 187 9.74 3.69 0.79
N VAL A 188 10.90 4.31 0.58
CA VAL A 188 11.93 3.80 -0.34
C VAL A 188 12.49 2.46 0.16
N ALA A 189 12.76 2.33 1.47
CA ALA A 189 13.17 1.06 2.05
C ALA A 189 12.12 -0.04 1.83
N SER A 190 10.82 0.30 1.93
CA SER A 190 9.71 -0.63 1.66
C SER A 190 9.71 -1.14 0.22
N LEU A 191 10.01 -0.31 -0.78
CA LEU A 191 10.13 -0.74 -2.17
C LEU A 191 11.17 -1.85 -2.34
N TYR A 192 12.34 -1.70 -1.74
CA TYR A 192 13.39 -2.71 -1.80
C TYR A 192 13.06 -3.97 -1.01
N LEU A 193 12.42 -3.85 0.15
CA LEU A 193 11.97 -5.00 0.93
C LEU A 193 10.89 -5.80 0.20
N TRP A 194 9.95 -5.14 -0.47
CA TRP A 194 8.97 -5.81 -1.34
C TRP A 194 9.63 -6.51 -2.52
N ALA A 195 10.60 -5.88 -3.17
CA ALA A 195 11.33 -6.51 -4.27
C ALA A 195 12.04 -7.79 -3.82
N VAL A 196 12.73 -7.75 -2.67
CA VAL A 196 13.38 -8.94 -2.07
C VAL A 196 12.33 -10.00 -1.72
N ALA A 197 11.23 -9.62 -1.07
CA ALA A 197 10.15 -10.55 -0.73
C ALA A 197 9.50 -11.18 -1.98
N GLY A 198 9.47 -10.44 -3.09
CA GLY A 198 9.01 -10.90 -4.40
C GLY A 198 10.01 -11.76 -5.18
N GLY A 199 11.23 -11.95 -4.66
CA GLY A 199 12.25 -12.80 -5.29
C GLY A 199 13.22 -12.09 -6.24
N ALA A 200 13.32 -10.76 -6.19
CA ALA A 200 14.27 -10.00 -7.00
C ALA A 200 15.74 -10.42 -6.79
N ILE A 201 16.05 -11.03 -5.65
CA ILE A 201 17.35 -11.61 -5.32
C ILE A 201 17.16 -13.10 -4.99
N PRO A 202 17.32 -14.00 -5.96
CA PRO A 202 16.91 -15.42 -5.85
C PRO A 202 17.57 -16.20 -4.72
N GLU A 203 18.79 -15.86 -4.32
CA GLU A 203 19.52 -16.53 -3.25
C GLU A 203 19.10 -16.08 -1.84
N MET A 204 18.41 -14.95 -1.70
CA MET A 204 17.83 -14.53 -0.42
C MET A 204 16.61 -15.37 -0.08
N LYS A 205 16.67 -16.12 1.02
CA LYS A 205 15.59 -17.02 1.48
C LYS A 205 14.87 -16.45 2.70
N ASP A 206 13.58 -16.79 2.84
CA ASP A 206 12.83 -16.47 4.06
C ASP A 206 13.24 -17.40 5.21
N TYR A 207 13.66 -16.82 6.32
CA TYR A 207 14.08 -17.52 7.53
C TYR A 207 12.92 -17.87 8.47
N LYS A 208 11.66 -17.67 8.05
CA LYS A 208 10.50 -18.07 8.84
C LYS A 208 10.58 -19.56 9.18
N PRO A 209 10.37 -19.98 10.44
CA PRO A 209 10.33 -21.39 10.80
C PRO A 209 9.27 -22.12 9.97
N SER A 210 9.63 -23.29 9.39
CA SER A 210 8.64 -24.13 8.72
C SER A 210 7.68 -24.73 9.76
N ASN A 211 6.38 -24.68 9.50
CA ASN A 211 5.33 -25.28 10.36
C ASN A 211 5.34 -26.82 10.38
N LYS A 212 6.50 -27.48 10.16
CA LYS A 212 6.59 -28.95 10.09
C LYS A 212 6.38 -29.68 11.42
N ASN A 213 6.14 -28.99 12.55
CA ASN A 213 5.94 -29.64 13.87
C ASN A 213 4.62 -29.22 14.56
N ARG A 214 3.50 -29.14 13.83
CA ARG A 214 2.16 -29.17 14.46
C ARG A 214 1.41 -30.43 13.99
N GLY A 215 1.91 -31.56 14.37
CA GLY A 215 1.26 -32.83 14.09
C GLY A 215 2.01 -33.96 14.76
N SER A 216 1.91 -34.09 16.06
CA SER A 216 2.11 -35.32 16.84
C SER A 216 1.93 -34.96 18.32
N PHE A 217 0.70 -34.95 18.78
CA PHE A 217 0.32 -35.36 20.13
C PHE A 217 -1.14 -35.74 20.10
#